data_0fa1e9d5f96df06a7e93bfa708eaf756
#
_entry.id   0fa1e9d5f96df06a7e93bfa708eaf756
#
_cell.length_a   1.000
_cell.length_b   1.000
_cell.length_c   1.000
_cell.angle_alpha   90.00
_cell.angle_beta   90.00
_cell.angle_gamma   90.00
#
_symmetry.space_group_name_H-M   'P 1'
#
loop_
_entity.id
_entity.type
_entity.pdbx_description
1 polymer ?
#
loop_
_entity_poly.entity_id
_entity_poly.type
_entity_poly.pdbx_seq_one_letter_code
_entity_poly.pdbx_strand_id
1 'polypeptide(L)'
;LREIFPDRELIGICGVFKNGFDESKQASKIAKKFNAKFKTVKMPSIYQTMPKLISITKKPKWNTYTHIIAKEAKKYSDIYVAGDGADEVFGGYTFRYSKFLDLCKPKSSWKTKVKNYLECHNRDWVTDQKLIFGKNISFEWNDVFNYFKPYFSNNLHPLQQVMLADFNGKLLYDFIPTSKSICNYYHLNGISPFVNNSVIKFGLSLNLNEKYDEKIQKGKLILRK
;
A
#
# COMPACT_ATOMS: atom_id res chain seq x y z
N LEU A 1 2.09 20.69 -0.35
CA LEU A 1 2.28 21.27 1.01
C LEU A 1 3.10 22.55 0.95
N ARG A 2 4.25 22.56 0.25
CA ARG A 2 5.12 23.76 0.18
C ARG A 2 4.43 24.96 -0.45
N GLU A 3 3.64 24.76 -1.51
CA GLU A 3 2.87 25.83 -2.16
C GLU A 3 1.78 26.41 -1.25
N ILE A 4 1.14 25.55 -0.44
CA ILE A 4 0.05 25.97 0.46
C ILE A 4 0.63 26.60 1.75
N PHE A 5 1.79 26.12 2.20
CA PHE A 5 2.45 26.54 3.42
C PHE A 5 3.92 26.89 3.15
N PRO A 6 4.19 28.04 2.49
CA PRO A 6 5.54 28.38 2.03
C PRO A 6 6.55 28.55 3.17
N ASP A 7 6.12 29.03 4.34
CA ASP A 7 6.99 29.34 5.47
C ASP A 7 7.07 28.22 6.52
N ARG A 8 6.25 27.17 6.39
CA ARG A 8 6.29 26.07 7.37
C ARG A 8 7.48 25.17 7.16
N GLU A 9 8.14 24.78 8.25
CA GLU A 9 9.15 23.74 8.20
C GLU A 9 8.50 22.40 7.79
N LEU A 10 9.06 21.80 6.72
CA LEU A 10 8.69 20.46 6.27
C LEU A 10 9.86 19.51 6.53
N ILE A 11 9.55 18.31 7.01
CA ILE A 11 10.54 17.26 7.29
C ILE A 11 10.14 15.99 6.55
N GLY A 12 10.95 15.58 5.59
CA GLY A 12 10.83 14.28 4.92
C GLY A 12 11.53 13.20 5.72
N ILE A 13 10.87 12.08 5.98
CA ILE A 13 11.45 10.95 6.69
C ILE A 13 11.41 9.73 5.77
N CYS A 14 12.56 9.09 5.58
CA CYS A 14 12.70 7.89 4.75
C CYS A 14 13.28 6.73 5.54
N GLY A 15 12.64 5.56 5.45
CA GLY A 15 13.16 4.32 6.01
C GLY A 15 14.25 3.73 5.13
N VAL A 16 15.36 3.28 5.73
CA VAL A 16 16.47 2.63 5.03
C VAL A 16 16.61 1.20 5.54
N PHE A 17 16.52 0.24 4.64
CA PHE A 17 16.66 -1.19 4.92
C PHE A 17 18.11 -1.64 4.66
N LYS A 18 18.62 -2.55 5.50
CA LYS A 18 19.98 -3.07 5.35
C LYS A 18 20.17 -3.83 4.03
N ASN A 19 19.15 -4.60 3.64
CA ASN A 19 19.15 -5.44 2.45
C ASN A 19 17.87 -5.14 1.65
N GLY A 20 17.88 -4.08 0.86
CA GLY A 20 16.70 -3.70 0.09
C GLY A 20 16.98 -2.54 -0.86
N PHE A 21 15.98 -2.19 -1.63
CA PHE A 21 16.07 -1.02 -2.51
C PHE A 21 16.11 0.26 -1.65
N ASP A 22 17.14 1.07 -1.84
CA ASP A 22 17.34 2.31 -1.10
C ASP A 22 16.78 3.50 -1.88
N GLU A 23 15.64 3.99 -1.45
CA GLU A 23 14.97 5.18 -2.00
C GLU A 23 15.47 6.50 -1.40
N SER A 24 16.36 6.46 -0.40
CA SER A 24 16.77 7.64 0.35
C SER A 24 17.42 8.72 -0.51
N LYS A 25 18.21 8.32 -1.50
CA LYS A 25 18.88 9.27 -2.44
C LYS A 25 17.83 10.06 -3.25
N GLN A 26 16.79 9.39 -3.74
CA GLN A 26 15.73 10.06 -4.50
C GLN A 26 14.85 10.91 -3.59
N ALA A 27 14.47 10.38 -2.43
CA ALA A 27 13.70 11.12 -1.43
C ALA A 27 14.42 12.39 -0.97
N SER A 28 15.75 12.33 -0.76
CA SER A 28 16.57 13.49 -0.42
C SER A 28 16.58 14.57 -1.52
N LYS A 29 16.66 14.16 -2.80
CA LYS A 29 16.55 15.11 -3.92
C LYS A 29 15.20 15.83 -3.95
N ILE A 30 14.11 15.08 -3.69
CA ILE A 30 12.76 15.65 -3.61
C ILE A 30 12.66 16.62 -2.43
N ALA A 31 13.14 16.22 -1.24
CA ALA A 31 13.14 17.09 -0.07
C ALA A 31 13.90 18.40 -0.35
N LYS A 32 15.09 18.33 -0.98
CA LYS A 32 15.85 19.50 -1.39
C LYS A 32 15.08 20.39 -2.38
N LYS A 33 14.44 19.80 -3.38
CA LYS A 33 13.62 20.56 -4.36
C LYS A 33 12.52 21.39 -3.70
N PHE A 34 11.94 20.88 -2.62
CA PHE A 34 10.86 21.56 -1.89
C PHE A 34 11.33 22.27 -0.61
N ASN A 35 12.61 22.53 -0.47
CA ASN A 35 13.21 23.15 0.72
C ASN A 35 12.71 22.52 2.04
N ALA A 36 12.75 21.18 2.08
CA ALA A 36 12.37 20.40 3.26
C ALA A 36 13.62 19.80 3.91
N LYS A 37 13.64 19.75 5.25
CA LYS A 37 14.63 18.95 5.98
C LYS A 37 14.46 17.47 5.63
N PHE A 38 15.54 16.70 5.66
CA PHE A 38 15.48 15.28 5.33
C PHE A 38 16.15 14.43 6.41
N LYS A 39 15.48 13.37 6.80
CA LYS A 39 15.95 12.39 7.78
C LYS A 39 15.82 10.97 7.26
N THR A 40 16.81 10.15 7.53
CA THR A 40 16.75 8.72 7.29
C THR A 40 16.63 7.96 8.61
N VAL A 41 15.88 6.88 8.61
CA VAL A 41 15.72 5.99 9.76
C VAL A 41 16.10 4.58 9.36
N LYS A 42 17.10 4.01 10.02
CA LYS A 42 17.49 2.60 9.80
C LYS A 42 16.36 1.69 10.29
N MET A 43 15.93 0.78 9.43
CA MET A 43 14.90 -0.19 9.76
C MET A 43 15.52 -1.40 10.44
N PRO A 44 15.08 -1.73 11.67
CA PRO A 44 15.48 -2.98 12.33
C PRO A 44 14.90 -4.19 11.60
N SER A 45 15.30 -5.39 12.01
CA SER A 45 14.71 -6.61 11.47
C SER A 45 13.22 -6.72 11.82
N ILE A 46 12.48 -7.46 10.98
CA ILE A 46 11.05 -7.70 11.21
C ILE A 46 10.80 -8.35 12.58
N TYR A 47 11.66 -9.24 13.01
CA TYR A 47 11.55 -9.93 14.32
C TYR A 47 11.68 -8.97 15.50
N GLN A 48 12.49 -7.92 15.37
CA GLN A 48 12.65 -6.91 16.42
C GLN A 48 11.47 -5.92 16.47
N THR A 49 10.81 -5.68 15.35
CA THR A 49 9.76 -4.66 15.23
C THR A 49 8.36 -5.22 15.38
N MET A 50 8.13 -6.48 15.01
CA MET A 50 6.82 -7.13 15.01
C MET A 50 6.14 -7.16 16.39
N PRO A 51 6.80 -7.50 17.50
CA PRO A 51 6.15 -7.54 18.81
C PRO A 51 5.55 -6.17 19.18
N LYS A 52 6.27 -5.08 18.89
CA LYS A 52 5.78 -3.72 19.14
C LYS A 52 4.60 -3.38 18.25
N LEU A 53 4.67 -3.71 16.96
CA LEU A 53 3.56 -3.47 16.05
C LEU A 53 2.30 -4.25 16.45
N ILE A 54 2.45 -5.52 16.86
CA ILE A 54 1.33 -6.34 17.38
C ILE A 54 0.73 -5.70 18.63
N SER A 55 1.55 -5.18 19.54
CA SER A 55 1.05 -4.49 20.73
C SER A 55 0.23 -3.24 20.41
N ILE A 56 0.55 -2.55 19.31
CA ILE A 56 -0.16 -1.36 18.83
C ILE A 56 -1.45 -1.73 18.11
N THR A 57 -1.37 -2.68 17.15
CA THR A 57 -2.49 -2.99 16.24
C THR A 57 -3.39 -4.10 16.74
N LYS A 58 -2.96 -4.85 17.77
CA LYS A 58 -3.60 -6.07 18.30
C LYS A 58 -3.76 -7.18 17.26
N LYS A 59 -3.02 -7.10 16.16
CA LYS A 59 -3.04 -8.07 15.05
C LYS A 59 -1.62 -8.25 14.51
N PRO A 60 -1.23 -9.47 14.09
CA PRO A 60 0.03 -9.67 13.39
C PRO A 60 -0.02 -8.93 12.04
N LYS A 61 1.05 -8.22 11.74
CA LYS A 61 1.21 -7.43 10.50
C LYS A 61 2.59 -7.65 9.93
N TRP A 62 2.67 -7.76 8.61
CA TRP A 62 3.94 -7.90 7.90
C TRP A 62 4.65 -6.55 7.69
N ASN A 63 3.88 -5.46 7.60
CA ASN A 63 4.39 -4.11 7.36
C ASN A 63 4.85 -3.47 8.68
N THR A 64 5.99 -3.92 9.19
CA THR A 64 6.45 -3.59 10.54
C THR A 64 7.18 -2.27 10.66
N TYR A 65 7.57 -1.65 9.55
CA TYR A 65 8.38 -0.42 9.55
C TYR A 65 7.58 0.86 9.78
N THR A 66 6.29 0.88 9.47
CA THR A 66 5.48 2.11 9.53
C THR A 66 5.44 2.74 10.91
N HIS A 67 5.38 1.93 11.98
CA HIS A 67 5.40 2.47 13.34
C HIS A 67 6.75 3.09 13.71
N ILE A 68 7.85 2.67 13.09
CA ILE A 68 9.20 3.25 13.31
C ILE A 68 9.27 4.65 12.69
N ILE A 69 8.74 4.80 11.46
CA ILE A 69 8.63 6.11 10.80
C ILE A 69 7.76 7.05 11.63
N ALA A 70 6.59 6.59 12.09
CA ALA A 70 5.70 7.39 12.91
C ALA A 70 6.36 7.81 14.26
N LYS A 71 7.06 6.89 14.92
CA LYS A 71 7.85 7.19 16.13
C LYS A 71 8.88 8.27 15.88
N GLU A 72 9.58 8.21 14.76
CA GLU A 72 10.56 9.25 14.39
C GLU A 72 9.88 10.57 14.08
N ALA A 73 8.78 10.56 13.32
CA ALA A 73 8.02 11.76 12.97
C ALA A 73 7.54 12.53 14.21
N LYS A 74 7.10 11.81 15.26
CA LYS A 74 6.65 12.42 16.52
C LYS A 74 7.68 13.30 17.21
N LYS A 75 8.98 13.08 16.96
CA LYS A 75 10.04 13.93 17.52
C LYS A 75 10.04 15.36 16.96
N TYR A 76 9.39 15.54 15.80
CA TYR A 76 9.44 16.81 15.06
C TYR A 76 8.08 17.48 14.92
N SER A 77 6.98 16.71 14.92
CA SER A 77 5.64 17.23 14.67
C SER A 77 4.57 16.32 15.24
N ASP A 78 3.43 16.92 15.56
CA ASP A 78 2.18 16.20 15.86
C ASP A 78 1.38 15.88 14.58
N ILE A 79 1.77 16.44 13.44
CA ILE A 79 1.14 16.17 12.13
C ILE A 79 2.04 15.21 11.34
N TYR A 80 1.44 14.12 10.90
CA TYR A 80 2.08 13.08 10.09
C TYR A 80 1.34 12.91 8.77
N VAL A 81 2.03 13.15 7.66
CA VAL A 81 1.45 13.00 6.31
C VAL A 81 2.03 11.76 5.65
N ALA A 82 1.17 10.85 5.22
CA ALA A 82 1.53 9.61 4.55
C ALA A 82 0.96 9.53 3.12
N GLY A 83 1.57 8.70 2.29
CA GLY A 83 1.16 8.48 0.90
C GLY A 83 0.16 7.35 0.70
N ASP A 84 -0.48 6.88 1.78
CA ASP A 84 -1.43 5.75 1.70
C ASP A 84 -2.55 6.04 0.70
N GLY A 85 -2.91 5.06 -0.12
CA GLY A 85 -3.95 5.16 -1.14
C GLY A 85 -3.47 5.58 -2.53
N ALA A 86 -2.26 6.12 -2.66
CA ALA A 86 -1.75 6.56 -3.96
C ALA A 86 -1.57 5.39 -4.95
N ASP A 87 -1.16 4.23 -4.49
CA ASP A 87 -0.99 3.04 -5.32
C ASP A 87 -2.32 2.45 -5.76
N GLU A 88 -3.27 2.35 -4.86
CA GLU A 88 -4.58 1.76 -5.10
C GLU A 88 -5.45 2.64 -6.01
N VAL A 89 -5.38 3.96 -5.83
CA VAL A 89 -6.23 4.91 -6.57
C VAL A 89 -5.62 5.26 -7.94
N PHE A 90 -4.29 5.40 -8.02
CA PHE A 90 -3.59 5.89 -9.22
C PHE A 90 -2.70 4.86 -9.91
N GLY A 91 -2.79 3.59 -9.54
CA GLY A 91 -2.14 2.51 -10.26
C GLY A 91 -0.64 2.39 -10.02
N GLY A 92 -0.19 2.26 -8.78
CA GLY A 92 1.23 2.22 -8.43
C GLY A 92 1.84 0.81 -8.38
N TYR A 93 1.05 -0.25 -8.29
CA TYR A 93 1.56 -1.63 -8.17
C TYR A 93 1.89 -2.27 -9.51
N THR A 94 2.74 -1.63 -10.29
CA THR A 94 3.01 -1.96 -11.70
C THR A 94 3.44 -3.42 -11.92
N PHE A 95 4.31 -3.95 -11.04
CA PHE A 95 4.77 -5.34 -11.12
C PHE A 95 3.64 -6.37 -10.96
N ARG A 96 2.60 -6.05 -10.17
CA ARG A 96 1.42 -6.94 -10.02
C ARG A 96 0.49 -6.83 -11.19
N TYR A 97 0.34 -5.64 -11.76
CA TYR A 97 -0.52 -5.42 -12.92
C TYR A 97 -0.01 -6.19 -14.13
N SER A 98 1.28 -6.09 -14.43
CA SER A 98 1.91 -6.85 -15.51
C SER A 98 1.68 -8.35 -15.32
N LYS A 99 2.05 -8.90 -14.15
CA LYS A 99 1.85 -10.32 -13.86
C LYS A 99 0.38 -10.75 -13.96
N PHE A 100 -0.55 -9.92 -13.47
CA PHE A 100 -1.99 -10.24 -13.52
C PHE A 100 -2.51 -10.28 -14.95
N LEU A 101 -2.09 -9.33 -15.80
CA LEU A 101 -2.49 -9.30 -17.22
C LEU A 101 -1.95 -10.49 -17.97
N ASP A 102 -0.71 -10.90 -17.71
CA ASP A 102 -0.09 -12.08 -18.30
C ASP A 102 -0.85 -13.38 -17.95
N LEU A 103 -1.34 -13.47 -16.71
CA LEU A 103 -2.08 -14.64 -16.21
C LEU A 103 -3.56 -14.63 -16.62
N CYS A 104 -4.16 -13.47 -16.86
CA CYS A 104 -5.57 -13.32 -17.16
C CYS A 104 -5.87 -13.35 -18.67
N LYS A 105 -6.50 -14.43 -19.13
CA LYS A 105 -7.05 -14.50 -20.49
C LYS A 105 -8.39 -13.74 -20.57
N PRO A 106 -8.80 -13.22 -21.75
CA PRO A 106 -10.03 -12.42 -21.90
C PRO A 106 -11.31 -13.10 -21.37
N LYS A 107 -11.37 -14.43 -21.44
CA LYS A 107 -12.54 -15.24 -20.98
C LYS A 107 -12.33 -15.90 -19.61
N SER A 108 -11.33 -15.48 -18.84
CA SER A 108 -11.09 -16.04 -17.50
C SER A 108 -12.31 -15.86 -16.60
N SER A 109 -12.72 -16.94 -15.92
CA SER A 109 -13.79 -16.87 -14.92
C SER A 109 -13.37 -15.99 -13.75
N TRP A 110 -14.34 -15.48 -13.01
CA TRP A 110 -14.05 -14.68 -11.81
C TRP A 110 -13.21 -15.46 -10.77
N LYS A 111 -13.45 -16.77 -10.62
CA LYS A 111 -12.63 -17.63 -9.74
C LYS A 111 -11.17 -17.69 -10.21
N THR A 112 -10.96 -17.85 -11.51
CA THR A 112 -9.60 -17.82 -12.09
C THR A 112 -8.93 -16.47 -11.87
N LYS A 113 -9.67 -15.37 -12.05
CA LYS A 113 -9.14 -14.01 -11.79
C LYS A 113 -8.77 -13.81 -10.32
N VAL A 114 -9.58 -14.28 -9.37
CA VAL A 114 -9.23 -14.24 -7.94
C VAL A 114 -7.97 -15.06 -7.65
N LYS A 115 -7.85 -16.27 -8.19
CA LYS A 115 -6.65 -17.09 -8.05
C LYS A 115 -5.41 -16.35 -8.57
N ASN A 116 -5.49 -15.80 -9.77
CA ASN A 116 -4.39 -15.03 -10.39
C ASN A 116 -4.04 -13.78 -9.57
N TYR A 117 -5.04 -13.09 -9.02
CA TYR A 117 -4.84 -11.93 -8.13
C TYR A 117 -4.05 -12.33 -6.87
N LEU A 118 -4.43 -13.42 -6.21
CA LEU A 118 -3.70 -13.94 -5.05
C LEU A 118 -2.27 -14.35 -5.41
N GLU A 119 -2.08 -14.99 -6.57
CA GLU A 119 -0.75 -15.36 -7.09
C GLU A 119 0.15 -14.14 -7.35
N CYS A 120 -0.44 -13.01 -7.81
CA CYS A 120 0.31 -11.76 -7.99
C CYS A 120 0.87 -11.15 -6.70
N HIS A 121 0.42 -11.61 -5.54
CA HIS A 121 0.94 -11.21 -4.26
C HIS A 121 2.13 -12.06 -3.78
N ASN A 122 2.66 -12.97 -4.61
CA ASN A 122 3.73 -13.93 -4.28
C ASN A 122 3.45 -14.65 -2.95
N ARG A 123 2.21 -15.10 -2.78
CA ARG A 123 1.76 -15.77 -1.58
C ARG A 123 1.86 -17.28 -1.74
N ASP A 124 3.06 -17.81 -1.65
CA ASP A 124 3.34 -19.25 -1.69
C ASP A 124 2.81 -19.99 -0.45
N TRP A 125 2.49 -19.22 0.60
CA TRP A 125 1.93 -19.74 1.85
C TRP A 125 0.58 -20.47 1.71
N VAL A 126 -0.09 -20.32 0.58
CA VAL A 126 -1.33 -21.07 0.27
C VAL A 126 -1.09 -22.57 0.29
N THR A 127 0.04 -23.03 -0.25
CA THR A 127 0.42 -24.46 -0.25
C THR A 127 0.83 -24.96 1.13
N ASP A 128 1.38 -24.07 1.97
CA ASP A 128 1.92 -24.41 3.28
C ASP A 128 0.89 -24.20 4.40
N GLN A 129 -0.32 -23.81 4.06
CA GLN A 129 -1.36 -23.46 5.03
C GLN A 129 -1.59 -24.54 6.07
N LYS A 130 -1.66 -25.81 5.68
CA LYS A 130 -1.85 -26.93 6.61
C LYS A 130 -0.69 -27.09 7.59
N LEU A 131 0.54 -26.78 7.16
CA LEU A 131 1.72 -26.79 8.02
C LEU A 131 1.71 -25.61 8.99
N ILE A 132 1.30 -24.43 8.53
CA ILE A 132 1.32 -23.20 9.32
C ILE A 132 0.22 -23.20 10.37
N PHE A 133 -1.00 -23.56 10.01
CA PHE A 133 -2.16 -23.46 10.90
C PHE A 133 -2.49 -24.74 11.66
N GLY A 134 -1.92 -25.90 11.26
CA GLY A 134 -2.16 -27.19 11.91
C GLY A 134 -3.61 -27.69 11.73
N LYS A 135 -3.97 -28.69 12.56
CA LYS A 135 -5.26 -29.37 12.44
C LYS A 135 -6.45 -28.63 13.08
N ASN A 136 -6.17 -27.68 13.96
CA ASN A 136 -7.20 -27.00 14.77
C ASN A 136 -7.80 -25.76 14.13
N ILE A 137 -7.27 -25.34 12.99
CA ILE A 137 -7.80 -24.19 12.27
C ILE A 137 -8.35 -24.66 10.93
N SER A 138 -9.68 -24.59 10.80
CA SER A 138 -10.33 -24.75 9.52
C SER A 138 -10.32 -23.40 8.77
N PHE A 139 -9.75 -23.37 7.59
CA PHE A 139 -9.75 -22.23 6.72
C PHE A 139 -10.24 -22.66 5.34
N GLU A 140 -11.32 -22.02 4.89
CA GLU A 140 -11.93 -22.33 3.61
C GLU A 140 -11.58 -21.28 2.55
N TRP A 141 -10.86 -21.70 1.53
CA TRP A 141 -10.51 -20.82 0.40
C TRP A 141 -11.73 -20.26 -0.31
N ASN A 142 -12.85 -20.97 -0.30
CA ASN A 142 -14.09 -20.48 -0.86
C ASN A 142 -14.56 -19.18 -0.22
N ASP A 143 -14.31 -18.96 1.06
CA ASP A 143 -14.67 -17.72 1.75
C ASP A 143 -13.83 -16.55 1.21
N VAL A 144 -12.55 -16.77 0.99
CA VAL A 144 -11.67 -15.77 0.37
C VAL A 144 -12.11 -15.49 -1.07
N PHE A 145 -12.40 -16.52 -1.86
CA PHE A 145 -12.90 -16.34 -3.23
C PHE A 145 -14.22 -15.57 -3.25
N ASN A 146 -15.17 -15.91 -2.37
CA ASN A 146 -16.45 -15.22 -2.28
C ASN A 146 -16.28 -13.76 -1.86
N TYR A 147 -15.37 -13.47 -0.95
CA TYR A 147 -15.03 -12.10 -0.57
C TYR A 147 -14.57 -11.26 -1.77
N PHE A 148 -13.73 -11.82 -2.64
CA PHE A 148 -13.22 -11.13 -3.82
C PHE A 148 -14.17 -11.19 -5.05
N LYS A 149 -15.20 -12.04 -5.04
CA LYS A 149 -16.14 -12.20 -6.16
C LYS A 149 -16.67 -10.87 -6.71
N PRO A 150 -17.18 -9.91 -5.89
CA PRO A 150 -17.73 -8.66 -6.41
C PRO A 150 -16.73 -7.84 -7.26
N TYR A 151 -15.45 -7.94 -6.95
CA TYR A 151 -14.40 -7.19 -7.63
C TYR A 151 -13.99 -7.80 -8.96
N PHE A 152 -14.22 -9.10 -9.16
CA PHE A 152 -13.80 -9.84 -10.36
C PHE A 152 -14.95 -10.39 -11.20
N SER A 153 -16.20 -10.29 -10.75
CA SER A 153 -17.41 -10.74 -11.49
C SER A 153 -18.20 -9.58 -12.12
N ASN A 154 -17.51 -8.54 -12.56
CA ASN A 154 -18.09 -7.37 -13.21
C ASN A 154 -17.44 -7.14 -14.58
N ASN A 155 -17.95 -6.16 -15.34
CA ASN A 155 -17.51 -5.85 -16.71
C ASN A 155 -16.37 -4.81 -16.78
N LEU A 156 -15.73 -4.49 -15.66
CA LEU A 156 -14.60 -3.58 -15.65
C LEU A 156 -13.37 -4.23 -16.33
N HIS A 157 -12.49 -3.37 -16.82
CA HIS A 157 -11.19 -3.83 -17.34
C HIS A 157 -10.42 -4.60 -16.25
N PRO A 158 -9.67 -5.67 -16.57
CA PRO A 158 -8.95 -6.47 -15.57
C PRO A 158 -8.10 -5.66 -14.59
N LEU A 159 -7.42 -4.61 -15.03
CA LEU A 159 -6.66 -3.73 -14.14
C LEU A 159 -7.54 -2.93 -13.18
N GLN A 160 -8.70 -2.46 -13.61
CA GLN A 160 -9.65 -1.79 -12.73
C GLN A 160 -10.18 -2.76 -11.66
N GLN A 161 -10.38 -4.03 -12.02
CA GLN A 161 -10.77 -5.08 -11.08
C GLN A 161 -9.69 -5.29 -10.00
N VAL A 162 -8.41 -5.33 -10.39
CA VAL A 162 -7.28 -5.43 -9.45
C VAL A 162 -7.19 -4.21 -8.55
N MET A 163 -7.27 -3.01 -9.12
CA MET A 163 -7.23 -1.76 -8.34
C MET A 163 -8.37 -1.69 -7.33
N LEU A 164 -9.57 -2.12 -7.73
CA LEU A 164 -10.75 -2.16 -6.86
C LEU A 164 -10.58 -3.19 -5.73
N ALA A 165 -10.00 -4.36 -6.03
CA ALA A 165 -9.70 -5.39 -5.03
C ALA A 165 -8.61 -4.93 -4.06
N ASP A 166 -7.54 -4.27 -4.54
CA ASP A 166 -6.50 -3.68 -3.70
C ASP A 166 -7.06 -2.56 -2.80
N PHE A 167 -7.90 -1.69 -3.36
CA PHE A 167 -8.53 -0.60 -2.61
C PHE A 167 -9.38 -1.14 -1.45
N ASN A 168 -10.26 -2.09 -1.73
CA ASN A 168 -11.16 -2.63 -0.70
C ASN A 168 -10.45 -3.63 0.22
N GLY A 169 -9.69 -4.57 -0.33
CA GLY A 169 -9.07 -5.63 0.46
C GLY A 169 -7.84 -5.18 1.26
N LYS A 170 -7.00 -4.36 0.66
CA LYS A 170 -5.71 -3.99 1.21
C LYS A 170 -5.73 -2.62 1.90
N LEU A 171 -6.19 -1.59 1.19
CA LEU A 171 -6.17 -0.24 1.72
C LEU A 171 -7.16 -0.06 2.87
N LEU A 172 -8.46 -0.35 2.63
CA LEU A 172 -9.51 -0.08 3.62
C LEU A 172 -9.44 -1.03 4.83
N TYR A 173 -9.12 -2.31 4.64
CA TYR A 173 -9.14 -3.29 5.73
C TYR A 173 -7.80 -3.51 6.42
N ASP A 174 -6.69 -3.09 5.81
CA ASP A 174 -5.35 -3.28 6.40
C ASP A 174 -4.61 -1.97 6.63
N PHE A 175 -4.30 -1.21 5.58
CA PHE A 175 -3.39 -0.06 5.69
C PHE A 175 -3.99 1.08 6.51
N ILE A 176 -5.19 1.53 6.20
CA ILE A 176 -5.83 2.64 6.91
C ILE A 176 -6.05 2.33 8.40
N PRO A 177 -6.64 1.17 8.79
CA PRO A 177 -6.77 0.83 10.21
C PRO A 177 -5.41 0.71 10.93
N THR A 178 -4.39 0.19 10.25
CA THR A 178 -3.03 0.07 10.80
C THR A 178 -2.40 1.44 11.01
N SER A 179 -2.44 2.32 10.01
CA SER A 179 -1.97 3.71 10.12
C SER A 179 -2.69 4.47 11.23
N LYS A 180 -4.01 4.32 11.32
CA LYS A 180 -4.81 4.94 12.39
C LYS A 180 -4.37 4.45 13.78
N SER A 181 -4.18 3.16 13.96
CA SER A 181 -3.73 2.59 15.24
C SER A 181 -2.34 3.10 15.62
N ILE A 182 -1.43 3.20 14.66
CA ILE A 182 -0.07 3.72 14.86
C ILE A 182 -0.10 5.21 15.22
N CYS A 183 -0.84 6.02 14.48
CA CYS A 183 -0.98 7.45 14.76
C CYS A 183 -1.57 7.70 16.15
N ASN A 184 -2.62 6.98 16.51
CA ASN A 184 -3.22 7.07 17.85
C ASN A 184 -2.22 6.71 18.94
N TYR A 185 -1.45 5.64 18.76
CA TYR A 185 -0.46 5.19 19.74
C TYR A 185 0.65 6.22 19.98
N TYR A 186 1.10 6.91 18.93
CA TYR A 186 2.12 7.95 19.05
C TYR A 186 1.56 9.36 19.20
N HIS A 187 0.25 9.52 19.40
CA HIS A 187 -0.42 10.82 19.51
C HIS A 187 -0.10 11.73 18.32
N LEU A 188 -0.19 11.18 17.11
CA LEU A 188 -0.01 11.88 15.85
C LEU A 188 -1.36 12.15 15.20
N ASN A 189 -1.52 13.32 14.58
CA ASN A 189 -2.61 13.60 13.66
C ASN A 189 -2.19 13.12 12.26
N GLY A 190 -2.60 11.89 11.90
CA GLY A 190 -2.28 11.26 10.63
C GLY A 190 -3.15 11.77 9.50
N ILE A 191 -2.55 12.18 8.40
CA ILE A 191 -3.22 12.68 7.19
C ILE A 191 -2.73 11.87 6.01
N SER A 192 -3.66 11.29 5.25
CA SER A 192 -3.40 10.58 3.98
C SER A 192 -4.19 11.28 2.86
N PRO A 193 -3.60 12.23 2.13
CA PRO A 193 -4.30 13.02 1.12
C PRO A 193 -4.99 12.20 0.04
N PHE A 194 -4.40 11.06 -0.35
CA PHE A 194 -4.93 10.20 -1.42
C PHE A 194 -6.16 9.39 -1.02
N VAL A 195 -6.51 9.33 0.27
CA VAL A 195 -7.76 8.71 0.74
C VAL A 195 -8.85 9.74 1.05
N ASN A 196 -8.65 10.99 0.67
CA ASN A 196 -9.71 11.99 0.69
C ASN A 196 -10.77 11.65 -0.36
N ASN A 197 -12.06 11.79 -0.01
CA ASN A 197 -13.18 11.42 -0.89
C ASN A 197 -13.13 12.10 -2.26
N SER A 198 -12.74 13.37 -2.33
CA SER A 198 -12.64 14.10 -3.60
C SER A 198 -11.51 13.55 -4.47
N VAL A 199 -10.36 13.21 -3.85
CA VAL A 199 -9.21 12.62 -4.55
C VAL A 199 -9.52 11.20 -5.03
N ILE A 200 -10.21 10.39 -4.21
CA ILE A 200 -10.68 9.06 -4.61
C ILE A 200 -11.64 9.15 -5.79
N LYS A 201 -12.66 10.02 -5.72
CA LYS A 201 -13.61 10.22 -6.82
C LYS A 201 -12.91 10.65 -8.10
N PHE A 202 -11.99 11.60 -8.02
CA PHE A 202 -11.16 12.01 -9.14
C PHE A 202 -10.34 10.84 -9.69
N GLY A 203 -9.61 10.13 -8.84
CA GLY A 203 -8.83 8.98 -9.26
C GLY A 203 -9.68 7.88 -9.92
N LEU A 204 -10.88 7.61 -9.41
CA LEU A 204 -11.78 6.61 -10.00
C LEU A 204 -12.36 7.06 -11.35
N SER A 205 -12.52 8.36 -11.59
CA SER A 205 -13.01 8.90 -12.87
C SER A 205 -11.96 8.89 -14.00
N LEU A 206 -10.67 8.74 -13.66
CA LEU A 206 -9.59 8.72 -14.64
C LEU A 206 -9.62 7.44 -15.50
N ASN A 207 -9.29 7.59 -16.77
CA ASN A 207 -9.05 6.45 -17.66
C ASN A 207 -7.78 5.67 -17.23
N LEU A 208 -7.70 4.39 -17.60
CA LEU A 208 -6.55 3.56 -17.24
C LEU A 208 -5.23 4.10 -17.78
N ASN A 209 -5.21 4.62 -19.03
CA ASN A 209 -4.03 5.20 -19.66
C ASN A 209 -3.51 6.47 -18.97
N GLU A 210 -4.29 7.10 -18.13
CA GLU A 210 -3.88 8.23 -17.29
C GLU A 210 -3.22 7.75 -15.97
N LYS A 211 -3.45 6.50 -15.60
CA LYS A 211 -2.92 5.87 -14.37
C LYS A 211 -1.72 4.98 -14.64
N TYR A 212 -1.79 4.15 -15.67
CA TYR A 212 -0.81 3.10 -15.95
C TYR A 212 -0.55 2.95 -17.44
N ASP A 213 0.72 2.90 -17.80
CA ASP A 213 1.19 2.53 -19.15
C ASP A 213 1.72 1.09 -19.11
N GLU A 214 1.02 0.21 -19.80
CA GLU A 214 1.35 -1.22 -19.86
C GLU A 214 2.64 -1.48 -20.64
N LYS A 215 2.92 -0.71 -21.69
CA LYS A 215 4.08 -0.92 -22.56
C LYS A 215 5.40 -0.68 -21.83
N ILE A 216 5.45 0.37 -21.03
CA ILE A 216 6.65 0.75 -20.25
C ILE A 216 6.51 0.40 -18.76
N GLN A 217 5.44 -0.28 -18.37
CA GLN A 217 5.11 -0.71 -17.00
C GLN A 217 5.24 0.43 -15.97
N LYS A 218 4.77 1.61 -16.32
CA LYS A 218 4.86 2.81 -15.48
C LYS A 218 3.51 3.19 -14.93
N GLY A 219 3.44 3.35 -13.62
CA GLY A 219 2.21 3.74 -12.91
C GLY A 219 2.22 5.17 -12.39
N LYS A 220 1.08 5.58 -11.80
CA LYS A 220 0.85 6.93 -11.23
C LYS A 220 1.12 8.04 -12.25
N LEU A 221 0.75 7.83 -13.52
CA LEU A 221 1.12 8.73 -14.62
C LEU A 221 0.67 10.17 -14.37
N ILE A 222 -0.58 10.37 -13.96
CA ILE A 222 -1.13 11.70 -13.67
C ILE A 222 -0.41 12.41 -12.52
N LEU A 223 0.12 11.66 -11.54
CA LEU A 223 0.86 12.22 -10.41
C LEU A 223 2.32 12.56 -10.74
N ARG A 224 2.80 12.18 -11.93
CA ARG A 224 4.19 12.39 -12.39
C ARG A 224 4.33 13.52 -13.39
N LYS A 225 3.19 14.06 -13.86
CA LYS A 225 3.15 15.24 -14.69
C LYS A 225 3.39 16.50 -13.84
#